data_58c16660e3411be0f580ddb3b5079040
#
_entry.id   58c16660e3411be0f580ddb3b5079040
#
_cell.length_a   1.000
_cell.length_b   1.000
_cell.length_c   1.000
_cell.angle_alpha   90.00
_cell.angle_beta   90.00
_cell.angle_gamma   90.00
#
_symmetry.space_group_name_H-M   'P 1'
#
loop_
_entity.id
_entity.type
_entity.pdbx_description
1 polymer ?
#
loop_
_entity_poly.entity_id
_entity_poly.type
_entity_poly.pdbx_seq_one_letter_code
_entity_poly.pdbx_strand_id
1 'polypeptide(L)'
;DWSPDGKLIAYSCRKRTGKEYAFSTNCGIYIYDTASGTTIPVKTDGGYDTDPVWNEDGTRLAWISMERDGYEADRQRILLADISTLNGLPTVQSIKELTANFDNDANSLVWHGDEIYFSSMRPTGTQAILKTDMQGRISQLTNKDWAYDFFSPWYIRNAENGAVDIYTTYYCLNFPVELVKVSVNGDASSDFKQISHENEHILKQLDTPTSESIHLKTVDGQQMQCWMLYPPHFDPSKKYPAIEIVLGGPQGTNSQDFSYRWCYRLMAQQGYIVMMPNRRGTTAFGQEWKEQISGD
;
A
#
# COMPACT_ATOMS: atom_id res chain seq x y z
N ASP A 1 -1.75 17.30 -6.42
CA ASP A 1 -0.54 17.84 -5.76
C ASP A 1 -0.09 19.13 -6.42
N TRP A 2 0.46 20.08 -5.66
CA TRP A 2 1.06 21.31 -6.13
C TRP A 2 2.50 21.09 -6.54
N SER A 3 2.93 21.73 -7.65
CA SER A 3 4.36 21.83 -7.94
C SER A 3 5.08 22.62 -6.83
N PRO A 4 6.38 22.36 -6.58
CA PRO A 4 7.11 23.00 -5.49
C PRO A 4 7.16 24.55 -5.59
N ASP A 5 7.09 25.10 -6.80
CA ASP A 5 7.04 26.55 -7.05
C ASP A 5 5.63 27.16 -6.95
N GLY A 6 4.61 26.34 -6.68
CA GLY A 6 3.20 26.76 -6.50
C GLY A 6 2.50 27.24 -7.78
N LYS A 7 3.04 26.95 -8.98
CA LYS A 7 2.45 27.41 -10.25
C LYS A 7 1.60 26.36 -10.95
N LEU A 8 1.86 25.08 -10.71
CA LEU A 8 1.18 23.99 -11.38
C LEU A 8 0.43 23.12 -10.36
N ILE A 9 -0.70 22.55 -10.79
CA ILE A 9 -1.45 21.55 -10.03
C ILE A 9 -1.51 20.28 -10.85
N ALA A 10 -0.91 19.20 -10.37
CA ALA A 10 -1.15 17.85 -10.90
C ALA A 10 -2.37 17.24 -10.24
N TYR A 11 -3.28 16.67 -11.05
CA TYR A 11 -4.52 16.08 -10.54
C TYR A 11 -4.98 14.91 -11.42
N SER A 12 -5.75 14.02 -10.82
CA SER A 12 -6.45 12.93 -11.50
C SER A 12 -7.89 13.32 -11.81
N CYS A 13 -8.39 12.95 -12.99
CA CYS A 13 -9.77 13.28 -13.39
C CYS A 13 -10.32 12.28 -14.40
N ARG A 14 -11.56 11.82 -14.15
CA ARG A 14 -12.36 11.07 -15.13
C ARG A 14 -13.08 12.06 -16.05
N LYS A 15 -12.64 12.16 -17.31
CA LYS A 15 -13.27 13.03 -18.33
C LYS A 15 -14.19 12.24 -19.26
N ARG A 16 -15.00 11.36 -18.71
CA ARG A 16 -16.06 10.63 -19.42
C ARG A 16 -17.43 11.22 -19.08
N THR A 17 -18.40 11.09 -19.98
CA THR A 17 -19.76 11.61 -19.81
C THR A 17 -20.79 10.58 -20.21
N GLY A 18 -22.03 10.74 -19.73
CA GLY A 18 -23.15 9.88 -20.08
C GLY A 18 -22.92 8.42 -19.69
N LYS A 19 -23.27 7.49 -20.57
CA LYS A 19 -23.16 6.05 -20.34
C LYS A 19 -21.70 5.57 -20.22
N GLU A 20 -20.77 6.20 -20.91
CA GLU A 20 -19.35 5.85 -20.85
C GLU A 20 -18.79 5.99 -19.43
N TYR A 21 -19.29 6.95 -18.65
CA TYR A 21 -18.87 7.13 -17.26
C TYR A 21 -19.16 5.91 -16.38
N ALA A 22 -20.22 5.16 -16.68
CA ALA A 22 -20.62 3.98 -15.92
C ALA A 22 -19.84 2.70 -16.30
N PHE A 23 -19.29 2.64 -17.51
CA PHE A 23 -18.60 1.44 -18.01
C PHE A 23 -17.07 1.55 -17.99
N SER A 24 -16.53 2.76 -17.91
CA SER A 24 -15.09 3.01 -17.90
C SER A 24 -14.60 3.33 -16.49
N THR A 25 -13.48 2.73 -16.08
CA THR A 25 -12.72 3.13 -14.88
C THR A 25 -11.65 4.17 -15.21
N ASN A 26 -11.47 4.51 -16.51
CA ASN A 26 -10.41 5.41 -16.94
C ASN A 26 -10.42 6.74 -16.19
N CYS A 27 -9.31 7.03 -15.55
CA CYS A 27 -9.01 8.28 -14.87
C CYS A 27 -7.63 8.72 -15.34
N GLY A 28 -7.51 9.89 -15.92
CA GLY A 28 -6.24 10.39 -16.44
C GLY A 28 -5.54 11.37 -15.52
N ILE A 29 -4.25 11.58 -15.75
CA ILE A 29 -3.44 12.59 -15.06
C ILE A 29 -3.33 13.84 -15.92
N TYR A 30 -3.52 14.99 -15.29
CA TYR A 30 -3.48 16.32 -15.89
C TYR A 30 -2.64 17.28 -15.05
N ILE A 31 -2.07 18.29 -15.71
CA ILE A 31 -1.42 19.42 -15.08
C ILE A 31 -2.20 20.69 -15.43
N TYR A 32 -2.60 21.44 -14.42
CA TYR A 32 -3.21 22.77 -14.55
C TYR A 32 -2.18 23.84 -14.29
N ASP A 33 -1.98 24.73 -15.24
CA ASP A 33 -1.14 25.93 -15.10
C ASP A 33 -2.00 27.08 -14.55
N THR A 34 -1.70 27.53 -13.35
CA THR A 34 -2.49 28.54 -12.65
C THR A 34 -2.33 29.94 -13.28
N ALA A 35 -1.24 30.20 -13.99
CA ALA A 35 -1.00 31.50 -14.62
C ALA A 35 -1.76 31.67 -15.95
N SER A 36 -1.77 30.63 -16.79
CA SER A 36 -2.45 30.66 -18.08
C SER A 36 -3.89 30.15 -18.03
N GLY A 37 -4.28 29.43 -16.96
CA GLY A 37 -5.56 28.73 -16.86
C GLY A 37 -5.67 27.50 -17.78
N THR A 38 -4.54 27.03 -18.32
CA THR A 38 -4.49 25.92 -19.28
C THR A 38 -4.34 24.57 -18.58
N THR A 39 -5.07 23.57 -19.04
CA THR A 39 -4.91 22.18 -18.62
C THR A 39 -4.16 21.38 -19.67
N ILE A 40 -3.10 20.72 -19.28
CA ILE A 40 -2.26 19.86 -20.11
C ILE A 40 -2.47 18.40 -19.73
N PRO A 41 -2.81 17.50 -20.67
CA PRO A 41 -2.87 16.07 -20.41
C PRO A 41 -1.47 15.49 -20.23
N VAL A 42 -1.26 14.65 -19.18
CA VAL A 42 -0.04 13.87 -18.97
C VAL A 42 -0.24 12.45 -19.49
N LYS A 43 -1.27 11.76 -19.00
CA LYS A 43 -1.70 10.44 -19.45
C LYS A 43 -3.22 10.35 -19.35
N THR A 44 -3.89 9.98 -20.44
CA THR A 44 -5.36 9.99 -20.52
C THR A 44 -5.97 8.70 -21.08
N ASP A 45 -5.14 7.77 -21.49
CA ASP A 45 -5.49 6.45 -21.98
C ASP A 45 -5.28 5.36 -20.93
N GLY A 46 -5.83 4.19 -21.18
CA GLY A 46 -5.70 3.02 -20.32
C GLY A 46 -6.70 3.01 -19.16
N GLY A 47 -6.26 2.48 -18.01
CA GLY A 47 -7.11 2.24 -16.86
C GLY A 47 -7.21 3.41 -15.90
N TYR A 48 -6.89 3.16 -14.63
CA TYR A 48 -7.12 4.08 -13.53
C TYR A 48 -5.80 4.71 -13.07
N ASP A 49 -5.58 5.99 -13.37
CA ASP A 49 -4.41 6.75 -12.97
C ASP A 49 -4.77 7.73 -11.84
N THR A 50 -4.04 7.67 -10.69
CA THR A 50 -4.34 8.46 -9.48
C THR A 50 -3.09 8.90 -8.73
N ASP A 51 -3.28 9.73 -7.72
CA ASP A 51 -2.29 10.13 -6.72
C ASP A 51 -0.98 10.68 -7.33
N PRO A 52 -1.07 11.70 -8.23
CA PRO A 52 0.13 12.30 -8.76
C PRO A 52 0.93 13.05 -7.69
N VAL A 53 2.25 12.87 -7.70
CA VAL A 53 3.19 13.54 -6.80
C VAL A 53 4.36 14.14 -7.58
N TRP A 54 4.69 15.41 -7.30
CA TRP A 54 5.85 16.10 -7.85
C TRP A 54 7.13 15.73 -7.09
N ASN A 55 8.25 15.72 -7.82
CA ASN A 55 9.56 15.76 -7.16
C ASN A 55 9.88 17.19 -6.64
N GLU A 56 10.93 17.30 -5.84
CA GLU A 56 11.28 18.52 -5.11
C GLU A 56 11.64 19.72 -6.02
N ASP A 57 12.09 19.49 -7.26
CA ASP A 57 12.44 20.55 -8.21
C ASP A 57 11.34 20.82 -9.26
N GLY A 58 10.25 20.05 -9.27
CA GLY A 58 9.12 20.22 -10.19
C GLY A 58 9.40 19.79 -11.63
N THR A 59 10.47 19.03 -11.87
CA THR A 59 10.84 18.52 -13.21
C THR A 59 10.30 17.14 -13.52
N ARG A 60 9.74 16.45 -12.51
CA ARG A 60 9.21 15.10 -12.64
C ARG A 60 7.89 14.93 -11.89
N LEU A 61 7.04 14.09 -12.44
CA LEU A 61 5.75 13.71 -11.87
C LEU A 61 5.64 12.19 -11.81
N ALA A 62 5.35 11.62 -10.64
CA ALA A 62 5.04 10.21 -10.48
C ALA A 62 3.58 10.01 -10.07
N TRP A 63 2.98 8.87 -10.41
CA TRP A 63 1.60 8.54 -10.02
C TRP A 63 1.36 7.03 -10.00
N ILE A 64 0.24 6.61 -9.41
CA ILE A 64 -0.25 5.23 -9.43
C ILE A 64 -1.06 5.00 -10.71
N SER A 65 -0.82 3.90 -11.41
CA SER A 65 -1.47 3.57 -12.68
C SER A 65 -1.90 2.10 -12.75
N MET A 66 -3.16 1.87 -13.11
CA MET A 66 -3.65 0.57 -13.60
C MET A 66 -3.68 0.58 -15.13
N GLU A 67 -3.55 -0.58 -15.76
CA GLU A 67 -3.40 -0.67 -17.22
C GLU A 67 -4.72 -0.70 -17.97
N ARG A 68 -5.66 -1.52 -17.54
CA ARG A 68 -6.88 -1.86 -18.27
C ARG A 68 -8.07 -0.99 -17.85
N ASP A 69 -8.75 -0.38 -18.82
CA ASP A 69 -10.02 0.27 -18.57
C ASP A 69 -11.11 -0.77 -18.22
N GLY A 70 -11.93 -0.48 -17.20
CA GLY A 70 -12.99 -1.35 -16.72
C GLY A 70 -12.52 -2.52 -15.86
N TYR A 71 -11.23 -2.60 -15.48
CA TYR A 71 -10.68 -3.71 -14.70
C TYR A 71 -10.00 -3.24 -13.42
N GLU A 72 -10.72 -3.21 -12.31
CA GLU A 72 -10.24 -2.71 -11.01
C GLU A 72 -9.32 -3.69 -10.25
N ALA A 73 -9.11 -4.91 -10.76
CA ALA A 73 -8.17 -5.87 -10.22
C ALA A 73 -6.77 -5.80 -10.86
N ASP A 74 -6.50 -4.78 -11.67
CA ASP A 74 -5.16 -4.56 -12.22
C ASP A 74 -4.13 -4.21 -11.14
N ARG A 75 -2.89 -4.50 -11.47
CA ARG A 75 -1.73 -4.13 -10.65
C ARG A 75 -1.57 -2.60 -10.62
N GLN A 76 -1.42 -2.05 -9.44
CA GLN A 76 -1.12 -0.64 -9.22
C GLN A 76 0.37 -0.38 -9.41
N ARG A 77 0.74 0.23 -10.53
CA ARG A 77 2.12 0.50 -10.95
C ARG A 77 2.51 1.93 -10.61
N ILE A 78 3.81 2.18 -10.46
CA ILE A 78 4.35 3.55 -10.39
C ILE A 78 4.81 3.96 -11.78
N LEU A 79 4.16 4.95 -12.36
CA LEU A 79 4.61 5.62 -13.57
C LEU A 79 5.33 6.93 -13.21
N LEU A 80 6.32 7.29 -14.03
CA LEU A 80 7.14 8.48 -13.90
C LEU A 80 7.19 9.23 -15.23
N ALA A 81 6.88 10.53 -15.20
CA ALA A 81 7.05 11.43 -16.34
C ALA A 81 8.15 12.47 -16.07
N ASP A 82 8.96 12.73 -17.08
CA ASP A 82 9.83 13.92 -17.13
C ASP A 82 9.01 15.10 -17.67
N ILE A 83 9.02 16.22 -16.96
CA ILE A 83 8.27 17.43 -17.29
C ILE A 83 9.27 18.55 -17.60
N SER A 84 9.11 19.21 -18.75
CA SER A 84 9.86 20.40 -19.13
C SER A 84 8.91 21.56 -19.42
N THR A 85 9.46 22.73 -19.67
CA THR A 85 8.69 23.90 -20.10
C THR A 85 9.01 24.21 -21.56
N LEU A 86 7.98 24.26 -22.41
CA LEU A 86 8.09 24.67 -23.79
C LEU A 86 7.10 25.81 -24.07
N ASN A 87 7.58 26.93 -24.61
CA ASN A 87 6.77 28.11 -24.86
C ASN A 87 5.96 28.60 -23.66
N GLY A 88 6.53 28.45 -22.44
CA GLY A 88 5.89 28.87 -21.20
C GLY A 88 4.87 27.88 -20.62
N LEU A 89 4.65 26.73 -21.26
CA LEU A 89 3.72 25.69 -20.79
C LEU A 89 4.45 24.39 -20.40
N PRO A 90 3.97 23.67 -19.37
CA PRO A 90 4.51 22.35 -19.03
C PRO A 90 4.28 21.36 -20.18
N THR A 91 5.29 20.56 -20.47
CA THR A 91 5.30 19.57 -21.55
C THR A 91 5.86 18.25 -21.05
N VAL A 92 5.14 17.16 -21.31
CA VAL A 92 5.57 15.79 -21.01
C VAL A 92 6.62 15.35 -22.03
N GLN A 93 7.79 14.95 -21.58
CA GLN A 93 8.90 14.50 -22.44
C GLN A 93 8.94 12.99 -22.59
N SER A 94 8.73 12.27 -21.50
CA SER A 94 8.79 10.81 -21.46
C SER A 94 7.88 10.28 -20.36
N ILE A 95 7.42 9.05 -20.50
CA ILE A 95 6.75 8.29 -19.44
C ILE A 95 7.40 6.92 -19.37
N LYS A 96 7.74 6.47 -18.16
CA LYS A 96 8.27 5.13 -17.92
C LYS A 96 7.66 4.51 -16.67
N GLU A 97 7.64 3.17 -16.61
CA GLU A 97 7.24 2.41 -15.42
C GLU A 97 8.45 2.12 -14.53
N LEU A 98 8.35 2.46 -13.23
CA LEU A 98 9.38 2.15 -12.23
C LEU A 98 9.20 0.78 -11.58
N THR A 99 8.01 0.21 -11.65
CA THR A 99 7.64 -1.05 -10.97
C THR A 99 7.46 -2.22 -11.93
N ALA A 100 8.03 -2.18 -13.15
CA ALA A 100 7.85 -3.21 -14.17
C ALA A 100 8.20 -4.63 -13.71
N ASN A 101 9.19 -4.76 -12.82
CA ASN A 101 9.63 -6.05 -12.25
C ASN A 101 9.07 -6.31 -10.84
N PHE A 102 8.01 -5.62 -10.44
CA PHE A 102 7.41 -5.73 -9.11
C PHE A 102 5.98 -6.23 -9.20
N ASP A 103 5.77 -7.51 -8.89
CA ASP A 103 4.47 -8.19 -9.02
C ASP A 103 3.57 -7.99 -7.80
N ASN A 104 3.42 -6.74 -7.36
CA ASN A 104 2.48 -6.34 -6.31
C ASN A 104 2.00 -4.89 -6.53
N ASP A 105 0.97 -4.50 -5.80
CA ASP A 105 0.42 -3.16 -5.85
C ASP A 105 1.32 -2.17 -5.09
N ALA A 106 1.58 -1.01 -5.69
CA ALA A 106 2.19 0.14 -5.04
C ALA A 106 1.10 1.14 -4.63
N ASN A 107 1.21 1.70 -3.42
CA ASN A 107 0.24 2.65 -2.87
C ASN A 107 0.95 3.78 -2.13
N SER A 108 0.28 4.93 -2.00
CA SER A 108 0.69 6.02 -1.12
C SER A 108 2.12 6.51 -1.38
N LEU A 109 2.33 7.13 -2.53
CA LEU A 109 3.64 7.61 -2.95
C LEU A 109 4.08 8.83 -2.14
N VAL A 110 5.34 8.84 -1.71
CA VAL A 110 6.02 10.01 -1.15
C VAL A 110 7.38 10.14 -1.81
N TRP A 111 7.63 11.30 -2.42
CA TRP A 111 8.92 11.59 -3.04
C TRP A 111 9.89 12.19 -2.02
N HIS A 112 11.13 11.72 -2.02
CA HIS A 112 12.20 12.30 -1.22
C HIS A 112 13.56 12.12 -1.91
N GLY A 113 14.21 13.22 -2.28
CA GLY A 113 15.44 13.20 -3.07
C GLY A 113 15.26 12.49 -4.42
N ASP A 114 16.13 11.53 -4.72
CA ASP A 114 16.08 10.70 -5.93
C ASP A 114 15.34 9.36 -5.74
N GLU A 115 14.48 9.25 -4.74
CA GLU A 115 13.77 8.02 -4.41
C GLU A 115 12.27 8.28 -4.20
N ILE A 116 11.44 7.30 -4.55
CA ILE A 116 10.01 7.29 -4.25
C ILE A 116 9.75 6.19 -3.22
N TYR A 117 9.19 6.57 -2.08
CA TYR A 117 8.75 5.69 -1.02
C TYR A 117 7.27 5.38 -1.20
N PHE A 118 6.89 4.13 -0.95
CA PHE A 118 5.54 3.67 -1.14
C PHE A 118 5.20 2.52 -0.19
N SER A 119 3.91 2.27 0.02
CA SER A 119 3.46 1.08 0.75
C SER A 119 3.00 -0.02 -0.21
N SER A 120 3.16 -1.28 0.22
CA SER A 120 2.70 -2.45 -0.53
C SER A 120 2.37 -3.59 0.39
N MET A 121 1.28 -4.29 0.11
CA MET A 121 1.00 -5.61 0.72
C MET A 121 2.01 -6.62 0.18
N ARG A 122 2.55 -7.45 1.08
CA ARG A 122 3.59 -8.43 0.73
C ARG A 122 3.06 -9.86 0.81
N PRO A 123 3.69 -10.84 0.13
CA PRO A 123 3.31 -12.26 0.19
C PRO A 123 3.33 -12.88 1.59
N THR A 124 3.76 -12.12 2.56
CA THR A 124 3.69 -12.42 3.99
C THR A 124 2.30 -12.19 4.59
N GLY A 125 1.38 -11.56 3.86
CA GLY A 125 0.10 -11.10 4.38
C GLY A 125 0.23 -9.88 5.30
N THR A 126 1.27 -9.05 5.13
CA THR A 126 1.49 -7.81 5.89
C THR A 126 1.85 -6.66 4.97
N GLN A 127 1.54 -5.44 5.40
CA GLN A 127 1.88 -4.22 4.66
C GLN A 127 3.26 -3.71 5.05
N ALA A 128 4.08 -3.40 4.06
CA ALA A 128 5.43 -2.87 4.25
C ALA A 128 5.62 -1.53 3.55
N ILE A 129 6.61 -0.76 4.02
CA ILE A 129 7.15 0.41 3.30
C ILE A 129 8.32 -0.06 2.46
N LEU A 130 8.30 0.34 1.21
CA LEU A 130 9.34 0.11 0.21
C LEU A 130 9.80 1.44 -0.37
N LYS A 131 10.91 1.42 -1.08
CA LYS A 131 11.36 2.52 -1.94
C LYS A 131 11.76 2.02 -3.31
N THR A 132 11.70 2.89 -4.29
CA THR A 132 12.28 2.68 -5.63
C THR A 132 13.15 3.86 -6.00
N ASP A 133 14.27 3.60 -6.67
CA ASP A 133 15.04 4.65 -7.31
C ASP A 133 14.51 4.97 -8.72
N MET A 134 15.15 5.94 -9.38
CA MET A 134 14.77 6.36 -10.74
C MET A 134 15.10 5.30 -11.81
N GLN A 135 15.78 4.22 -11.49
CA GLN A 135 16.05 3.07 -12.37
C GLN A 135 15.08 1.89 -12.13
N GLY A 136 14.16 2.01 -11.16
CA GLY A 136 13.20 0.97 -10.81
C GLY A 136 13.79 -0.15 -9.94
N ARG A 137 14.90 0.11 -9.22
CA ARG A 137 15.42 -0.81 -8.20
C ARG A 137 14.62 -0.63 -6.93
N ILE A 138 13.97 -1.71 -6.49
CA ILE A 138 13.04 -1.68 -5.34
C ILE A 138 13.69 -2.35 -4.14
N SER A 139 13.60 -1.68 -2.98
CA SER A 139 14.07 -2.18 -1.69
C SER A 139 12.95 -2.14 -0.66
N GLN A 140 12.74 -3.24 0.06
CA GLN A 140 11.78 -3.30 1.17
C GLN A 140 12.45 -2.81 2.46
N LEU A 141 11.86 -1.82 3.11
CA LEU A 141 12.44 -1.11 4.26
C LEU A 141 11.93 -1.61 5.60
N THR A 142 10.68 -2.09 5.68
CA THR A 142 10.07 -2.54 6.92
C THR A 142 9.62 -4.00 6.83
N ASN A 143 9.17 -4.54 7.96
CA ASN A 143 8.48 -5.82 8.05
C ASN A 143 9.35 -7.06 7.78
N LYS A 144 10.57 -7.05 8.30
CA LYS A 144 11.45 -8.23 8.24
C LYS A 144 10.92 -9.39 9.10
N ASP A 145 10.25 -9.06 10.23
CA ASP A 145 9.76 -10.05 11.21
C ASP A 145 8.24 -10.34 11.08
N TRP A 146 7.56 -9.70 10.12
CA TRP A 146 6.17 -9.95 9.71
C TRP A 146 5.11 -9.77 10.81
N ALA A 147 5.45 -9.05 11.84
CA ALA A 147 4.61 -8.92 13.02
C ALA A 147 3.62 -7.74 12.95
N TYR A 148 3.79 -6.82 12.00
CA TYR A 148 3.06 -5.56 11.96
C TYR A 148 2.68 -5.16 10.52
N ASP A 149 1.63 -4.35 10.39
CA ASP A 149 1.35 -3.59 9.19
C ASP A 149 1.89 -2.17 9.36
N PHE A 150 2.71 -1.72 8.42
CA PHE A 150 3.16 -0.34 8.33
C PHE A 150 2.34 0.37 7.27
N PHE A 151 1.72 1.46 7.68
CA PHE A 151 0.86 2.24 6.78
C PHE A 151 1.68 3.09 5.80
N SER A 152 1.07 4.13 5.24
CA SER A 152 1.72 5.04 4.31
C SER A 152 2.85 5.81 4.98
N PRO A 153 3.99 6.03 4.32
CA PRO A 153 4.96 7.01 4.79
C PRO A 153 4.33 8.40 4.69
N TRP A 154 4.26 9.15 5.79
CA TRP A 154 3.63 10.47 5.79
C TRP A 154 4.64 11.61 5.65
N TYR A 155 5.79 11.42 6.29
CA TYR A 155 6.84 12.42 6.31
C TYR A 155 8.20 11.73 6.30
N ILE A 156 9.08 12.24 5.45
CA ILE A 156 10.43 11.72 5.26
C ILE A 156 11.42 12.87 5.38
N ARG A 157 12.52 12.66 6.07
CA ARG A 157 13.59 13.65 6.20
C ARG A 157 14.95 13.00 6.25
N ASN A 158 15.99 13.75 5.87
CA ASN A 158 17.36 13.36 6.14
C ASN A 158 17.68 13.56 7.63
N ALA A 159 18.26 12.55 8.25
CA ALA A 159 18.76 12.63 9.62
C ALA A 159 20.22 13.14 9.64
N GLU A 160 20.66 13.68 10.79
CA GLU A 160 22.02 14.23 10.94
C GLU A 160 23.14 13.19 10.73
N ASN A 161 22.86 11.92 10.94
CA ASN A 161 23.80 10.80 10.76
C ASN A 161 23.84 10.26 9.32
N GLY A 162 23.19 10.91 8.37
CA GLY A 162 23.09 10.46 6.96
C GLY A 162 22.04 9.37 6.71
N ALA A 163 21.29 8.94 7.72
CA ALA A 163 20.12 8.08 7.53
C ALA A 163 18.93 8.88 7.01
N VAL A 164 17.91 8.18 6.54
CA VAL A 164 16.59 8.73 6.25
C VAL A 164 15.61 8.29 7.33
N ASP A 165 14.96 9.24 8.00
CA ASP A 165 13.90 8.99 8.96
C ASP A 165 12.55 9.07 8.28
N ILE A 166 11.78 7.98 8.35
CA ILE A 166 10.41 7.86 7.84
C ILE A 166 9.45 7.89 9.03
N TYR A 167 8.49 8.80 9.01
CA TYR A 167 7.42 8.86 10.00
C TYR A 167 6.16 8.25 9.40
N THR A 168 5.64 7.23 10.07
CA THR A 168 4.50 6.44 9.61
C THR A 168 3.67 5.97 10.81
N THR A 169 2.60 5.26 10.55
CA THR A 169 1.88 4.50 11.55
C THR A 169 2.11 3.01 11.37
N TYR A 170 1.96 2.27 12.46
CA TYR A 170 1.96 0.81 12.46
C TYR A 170 0.89 0.27 13.42
N TYR A 171 0.49 -0.96 13.22
CA TYR A 171 -0.49 -1.68 14.03
C TYR A 171 -0.33 -3.19 13.85
N CYS A 172 -1.01 -3.96 14.67
CA CYS A 172 -1.19 -5.39 14.44
C CYS A 172 -2.54 -5.85 15.03
N LEU A 173 -2.90 -7.10 14.86
CA LEU A 173 -4.14 -7.68 15.39
C LEU A 173 -4.34 -7.43 16.90
N ASN A 174 -3.26 -7.16 17.63
CA ASN A 174 -3.28 -7.00 19.08
C ASN A 174 -3.33 -5.55 19.58
N PHE A 175 -3.04 -4.56 18.74
CA PHE A 175 -3.10 -3.15 19.12
C PHE A 175 -3.47 -2.25 17.94
N PRO A 176 -4.20 -1.14 18.21
CA PRO A 176 -4.58 -0.18 17.20
C PRO A 176 -3.39 0.67 16.74
N VAL A 177 -3.65 1.54 15.78
CA VAL A 177 -2.66 2.42 15.14
C VAL A 177 -1.89 3.26 16.18
N GLU A 178 -0.56 3.20 16.07
CA GLU A 178 0.40 4.03 16.81
C GLU A 178 1.39 4.69 15.85
N LEU A 179 1.90 5.86 16.22
CA LEU A 179 2.93 6.57 15.45
C LEU A 179 4.30 5.91 15.67
N VAL A 180 5.06 5.79 14.59
CA VAL A 180 6.39 5.20 14.61
C VAL A 180 7.35 5.96 13.70
N LYS A 181 8.61 6.00 14.10
CA LYS A 181 9.72 6.46 13.28
C LYS A 181 10.55 5.25 12.85
N VAL A 182 10.76 5.10 11.56
CA VAL A 182 11.65 4.10 10.96
C VAL A 182 12.90 4.81 10.46
N SER A 183 14.08 4.39 10.91
CA SER A 183 15.35 4.92 10.43
C SER A 183 15.95 3.99 9.39
N VAL A 184 16.31 4.52 8.21
CA VAL A 184 16.78 3.76 7.06
C VAL A 184 18.20 4.19 6.70
N ASN A 185 19.12 3.22 6.59
CA ASN A 185 20.46 3.40 6.06
C ASN A 185 20.61 2.59 4.78
N GLY A 186 20.78 3.30 3.64
CA GLY A 186 20.83 2.64 2.33
C GLY A 186 19.52 1.91 2.01
N ASP A 187 19.58 0.60 1.77
CA ASP A 187 18.44 -0.24 1.36
C ASP A 187 17.85 -1.09 2.50
N ALA A 188 18.16 -0.76 3.75
CA ALA A 188 17.66 -1.50 4.90
C ALA A 188 17.23 -0.57 6.04
N SER A 189 16.11 -0.90 6.69
CA SER A 189 15.81 -0.31 7.99
C SER A 189 16.83 -0.78 9.02
N SER A 190 17.34 0.15 9.80
CA SER A 190 18.21 -0.16 10.92
C SER A 190 17.41 -0.45 12.19
N ASP A 191 16.30 0.27 12.39
CA ASP A 191 15.46 0.17 13.58
C ASP A 191 14.16 0.94 13.39
N PHE A 192 13.15 0.68 14.22
CA PHE A 192 12.02 1.56 14.38
C PHE A 192 11.77 1.91 15.84
N LYS A 193 11.26 3.10 16.08
CA LYS A 193 10.93 3.61 17.40
C LYS A 193 9.47 4.06 17.45
N GLN A 194 8.67 3.43 18.30
CA GLN A 194 7.34 3.90 18.61
C GLN A 194 7.40 5.28 19.28
N ILE A 195 6.52 6.19 18.82
CA ILE A 195 6.46 7.59 19.27
C ILE A 195 5.24 7.83 20.15
N SER A 196 4.07 7.28 19.75
CA SER A 196 2.84 7.39 20.53
C SER A 196 2.54 6.11 21.32
N HIS A 197 1.81 6.24 22.43
CA HIS A 197 1.46 5.16 23.34
C HIS A 197 0.02 5.33 23.86
N GLU A 198 -0.89 5.72 22.95
CA GLU A 198 -2.24 6.16 23.31
C GLU A 198 -3.07 5.08 24.00
N ASN A 199 -2.87 3.81 23.59
CA ASN A 199 -3.66 2.68 24.09
C ASN A 199 -2.90 1.78 25.09
N GLU A 200 -1.67 2.10 25.40
CA GLU A 200 -0.80 1.24 26.22
C GLU A 200 -1.38 0.96 27.63
N HIS A 201 -2.02 1.95 28.25
CA HIS A 201 -2.63 1.83 29.56
C HIS A 201 -3.79 0.83 29.62
N ILE A 202 -4.51 0.63 28.49
CA ILE A 202 -5.56 -0.40 28.36
C ILE A 202 -4.93 -1.74 28.00
N LEU A 203 -4.05 -1.76 27.00
CA LEU A 203 -3.47 -2.98 26.47
C LEU A 203 -2.67 -3.77 27.49
N LYS A 204 -2.00 -3.10 28.43
CA LYS A 204 -1.27 -3.73 29.56
C LYS A 204 -2.16 -4.53 30.53
N GLN A 205 -3.47 -4.28 30.50
CA GLN A 205 -4.45 -4.95 31.38
C GLN A 205 -5.11 -6.16 30.70
N LEU A 206 -4.80 -6.39 29.43
CA LEU A 206 -5.46 -7.42 28.62
C LEU A 206 -4.46 -8.53 28.26
N ASP A 207 -4.91 -9.77 28.38
CA ASP A 207 -4.18 -10.91 27.84
C ASP A 207 -4.02 -10.80 26.33
N THR A 208 -2.90 -11.23 25.79
CA THR A 208 -2.56 -11.06 24.39
C THR A 208 -2.72 -12.38 23.62
N PRO A 209 -3.61 -12.46 22.62
CA PRO A 209 -3.67 -13.56 21.67
C PRO A 209 -2.37 -13.68 20.86
N THR A 210 -2.03 -14.89 20.44
CA THR A 210 -0.88 -15.16 19.59
C THR A 210 -1.32 -15.34 18.14
N SER A 211 -0.69 -14.60 17.21
CA SER A 211 -0.91 -14.77 15.78
C SER A 211 0.19 -15.58 15.12
N GLU A 212 -0.19 -16.41 14.14
CA GLU A 212 0.71 -17.23 13.34
C GLU A 212 0.31 -17.16 11.87
N SER A 213 1.27 -17.09 10.96
CA SER A 213 1.05 -17.22 9.53
C SER A 213 1.33 -18.65 9.11
N ILE A 214 0.31 -19.32 8.58
CA ILE A 214 0.41 -20.70 8.06
C ILE A 214 0.12 -20.73 6.57
N HIS A 215 0.50 -21.81 5.91
CA HIS A 215 0.15 -22.08 4.51
C HIS A 215 -0.73 -23.32 4.42
N LEU A 216 -1.87 -23.17 3.77
CA LEU A 216 -2.85 -24.22 3.54
C LEU A 216 -2.80 -24.64 2.07
N LYS A 217 -2.81 -25.95 1.82
CA LYS A 217 -2.90 -26.46 0.45
C LYS A 217 -4.36 -26.40 -0.02
N THR A 218 -4.60 -25.71 -1.13
CA THR A 218 -5.92 -25.63 -1.77
C THR A 218 -6.27 -26.96 -2.47
N VAL A 219 -7.53 -27.13 -2.88
CA VAL A 219 -8.00 -28.35 -3.56
C VAL A 219 -7.27 -28.64 -4.88
N ASP A 220 -6.78 -27.61 -5.55
CA ASP A 220 -5.98 -27.69 -6.79
C ASP A 220 -4.46 -27.67 -6.53
N GLY A 221 -4.05 -27.75 -5.26
CA GLY A 221 -2.66 -27.94 -4.86
C GLY A 221 -1.82 -26.67 -4.67
N GLN A 222 -2.39 -25.49 -4.82
CA GLN A 222 -1.68 -24.24 -4.57
C GLN A 222 -1.53 -23.96 -3.06
N GLN A 223 -0.62 -23.04 -2.71
CA GLN A 223 -0.38 -22.64 -1.33
C GLN A 223 -1.13 -21.34 -1.03
N MET A 224 -2.04 -21.39 -0.07
CA MET A 224 -2.81 -20.24 0.39
C MET A 224 -2.31 -19.81 1.77
N GLN A 225 -1.86 -18.59 1.91
CA GLN A 225 -1.50 -18.02 3.22
C GLN A 225 -2.77 -17.81 4.07
N CYS A 226 -2.67 -18.10 5.36
CA CYS A 226 -3.74 -17.90 6.33
C CYS A 226 -3.16 -17.41 7.65
N TRP A 227 -3.70 -16.31 8.16
CA TRP A 227 -3.44 -15.90 9.53
C TRP A 227 -4.29 -16.72 10.50
N MET A 228 -3.65 -17.21 11.54
CA MET A 228 -4.29 -17.87 12.68
C MET A 228 -4.14 -17.00 13.90
N LEU A 229 -5.20 -16.69 14.61
CA LEU A 229 -5.16 -15.99 15.89
C LEU A 229 -5.67 -16.95 16.97
N TYR A 230 -4.78 -17.34 17.88
CA TYR A 230 -5.06 -18.23 18.97
C TYR A 230 -5.49 -17.47 20.22
N PRO A 231 -6.44 -18.04 21.02
CA PRO A 231 -6.83 -17.43 22.29
C PRO A 231 -5.63 -17.26 23.24
N PRO A 232 -5.70 -16.31 24.19
CA PRO A 232 -4.73 -16.25 25.26
C PRO A 232 -4.62 -17.59 26.01
N HIS A 233 -3.43 -17.96 26.42
CA HIS A 233 -3.16 -19.23 27.12
C HIS A 233 -3.54 -20.45 26.30
N PHE A 234 -3.44 -20.38 24.96
CA PHE A 234 -3.73 -21.48 24.07
C PHE A 234 -2.95 -22.75 24.42
N ASP A 235 -3.68 -23.86 24.53
CA ASP A 235 -3.12 -25.18 24.82
C ASP A 235 -3.39 -26.11 23.62
N PRO A 236 -2.36 -26.49 22.84
CA PRO A 236 -2.55 -27.31 21.64
C PRO A 236 -3.10 -28.72 21.91
N SER A 237 -3.13 -29.16 23.15
CA SER A 237 -3.73 -30.44 23.55
C SER A 237 -5.26 -30.37 23.67
N LYS A 238 -5.85 -29.18 23.69
CA LYS A 238 -7.29 -28.97 23.84
C LYS A 238 -7.96 -28.71 22.50
N LYS A 239 -9.27 -28.86 22.44
CA LYS A 239 -10.10 -28.47 21.32
C LYS A 239 -10.74 -27.14 21.58
N TYR A 240 -10.74 -26.27 20.55
CA TYR A 240 -11.33 -24.93 20.59
C TYR A 240 -12.37 -24.77 19.48
N PRO A 241 -13.42 -24.01 19.70
CA PRO A 241 -14.26 -23.55 18.60
C PRO A 241 -13.46 -22.63 17.68
N ALA A 242 -13.79 -22.65 16.39
CA ALA A 242 -13.10 -21.81 15.40
C ALA A 242 -14.08 -20.88 14.68
N ILE A 243 -13.62 -19.70 14.32
CA ILE A 243 -14.31 -18.73 13.46
C ILE A 243 -13.45 -18.52 12.23
N GLU A 244 -14.03 -18.69 11.06
CA GLU A 244 -13.40 -18.32 9.79
C GLU A 244 -13.88 -16.92 9.37
N ILE A 245 -12.94 -16.05 9.02
CA ILE A 245 -13.19 -14.72 8.47
C ILE A 245 -13.23 -14.82 6.94
N VAL A 246 -14.44 -14.83 6.40
CA VAL A 246 -14.65 -14.80 4.95
C VAL A 246 -14.55 -13.37 4.45
N LEU A 247 -13.36 -13.00 3.98
CA LEU A 247 -13.08 -11.67 3.48
C LEU A 247 -13.84 -11.41 2.16
N GLY A 248 -14.61 -10.32 2.14
CA GLY A 248 -15.22 -9.78 0.92
C GLY A 248 -14.22 -8.94 0.09
N GLY A 249 -14.72 -8.29 -0.94
CA GLY A 249 -13.89 -7.37 -1.69
C GLY A 249 -14.18 -7.43 -3.19
N PRO A 250 -13.51 -8.22 -4.02
CA PRO A 250 -12.63 -9.36 -3.75
C PRO A 250 -11.15 -9.03 -3.50
N GLN A 251 -10.66 -7.82 -3.82
CA GLN A 251 -9.25 -7.44 -3.81
C GLN A 251 -8.73 -7.00 -2.42
N GLY A 252 -9.33 -7.46 -1.34
CA GLY A 252 -8.83 -7.23 0.01
C GLY A 252 -7.81 -8.29 0.45
N THR A 253 -7.03 -8.01 1.49
CA THR A 253 -6.11 -8.96 2.13
C THR A 253 -6.39 -9.02 3.62
N ASN A 254 -6.52 -10.21 4.19
CA ASN A 254 -6.43 -10.41 5.62
C ASN A 254 -4.97 -10.18 6.03
N SER A 255 -4.72 -9.17 6.83
CA SER A 255 -3.39 -8.78 7.30
C SER A 255 -3.32 -8.73 8.82
N GLN A 256 -2.38 -8.01 9.36
CA GLN A 256 -2.31 -7.67 10.79
C GLN A 256 -3.26 -6.51 11.17
N ASP A 257 -4.30 -6.24 10.38
CA ASP A 257 -5.20 -5.10 10.55
C ASP A 257 -5.97 -5.14 11.88
N PHE A 258 -5.93 -4.03 12.61
CA PHE A 258 -6.72 -3.80 13.81
C PHE A 258 -8.00 -3.05 13.47
N SER A 259 -9.12 -3.68 13.78
CA SER A 259 -10.42 -3.07 13.55
C SER A 259 -11.20 -2.91 14.86
N TYR A 260 -11.67 -1.71 15.14
CA TYR A 260 -12.62 -1.48 16.27
C TYR A 260 -14.00 -2.08 15.99
N ARG A 261 -14.40 -2.23 14.74
CA ARG A 261 -15.68 -2.83 14.35
C ARG A 261 -15.63 -4.36 14.37
N TRP A 262 -14.56 -4.94 13.82
CA TRP A 262 -14.35 -6.38 13.71
C TRP A 262 -13.06 -6.76 14.42
N CYS A 263 -13.05 -6.57 15.75
CA CYS A 263 -11.88 -6.83 16.56
C CYS A 263 -11.68 -8.33 16.75
N TYR A 264 -10.83 -8.94 15.95
CA TYR A 264 -10.55 -10.39 16.03
C TYR A 264 -9.93 -10.79 17.37
N ARG A 265 -9.21 -9.86 18.00
CA ARG A 265 -8.70 -10.05 19.37
C ARG A 265 -9.84 -10.34 20.36
N LEU A 266 -10.99 -9.65 20.27
CA LEU A 266 -12.13 -9.93 21.12
C LEU A 266 -12.71 -11.34 20.90
N MET A 267 -12.74 -11.80 19.64
CA MET A 267 -13.16 -13.17 19.32
C MET A 267 -12.23 -14.20 19.95
N ALA A 268 -10.91 -13.98 19.82
CA ALA A 268 -9.90 -14.85 20.44
C ALA A 268 -9.99 -14.83 21.97
N GLN A 269 -10.24 -13.66 22.59
CA GLN A 269 -10.45 -13.52 24.04
C GLN A 269 -11.64 -14.34 24.57
N GLN A 270 -12.63 -14.62 23.73
CA GLN A 270 -13.76 -15.49 24.08
C GLN A 270 -13.44 -17.00 23.89
N GLY A 271 -12.19 -17.35 23.63
CA GLY A 271 -11.74 -18.74 23.50
C GLY A 271 -11.87 -19.31 22.09
N TYR A 272 -12.07 -18.51 21.05
CA TYR A 272 -12.09 -18.98 19.67
C TYR A 272 -10.70 -18.92 19.04
N ILE A 273 -10.40 -19.90 18.18
CA ILE A 273 -9.36 -19.76 17.17
C ILE A 273 -9.96 -18.98 16.00
N VAL A 274 -9.33 -17.88 15.59
CA VAL A 274 -9.78 -17.09 14.44
C VAL A 274 -8.90 -17.39 13.25
N MET A 275 -9.51 -17.84 12.14
CA MET A 275 -8.85 -18.17 10.88
C MET A 275 -9.14 -17.09 9.86
N MET A 276 -8.10 -16.55 9.21
CA MET A 276 -8.19 -15.46 8.25
C MET A 276 -7.46 -15.87 6.96
N PRO A 277 -8.08 -16.68 6.09
CA PRO A 277 -7.48 -17.16 4.85
C PRO A 277 -7.37 -16.05 3.81
N ASN A 278 -6.25 -15.98 3.11
CA ASN A 278 -6.01 -15.11 1.97
C ASN A 278 -6.30 -15.88 0.67
N ARG A 279 -7.58 -16.04 0.39
CA ARG A 279 -8.09 -16.77 -0.78
C ARG A 279 -7.69 -16.10 -2.10
N ARG A 280 -7.90 -16.77 -3.23
CA ARG A 280 -7.78 -16.18 -4.57
C ARG A 280 -8.57 -14.87 -4.68
N GLY A 281 -8.06 -13.92 -5.44
CA GLY A 281 -8.58 -12.57 -5.53
C GLY A 281 -8.02 -11.60 -4.50
N THR A 282 -7.32 -12.08 -3.45
CA THR A 282 -6.64 -11.20 -2.51
C THR A 282 -5.39 -10.57 -3.14
N THR A 283 -5.08 -9.34 -2.74
CA THR A 283 -3.82 -8.65 -3.07
C THR A 283 -2.65 -9.29 -2.33
N ALA A 284 -1.44 -8.82 -2.48
CA ALA A 284 -0.21 -9.30 -1.84
C ALA A 284 0.48 -10.50 -2.48
N PHE A 285 -0.23 -11.37 -3.20
CA PHE A 285 0.30 -12.64 -3.69
C PHE A 285 0.56 -12.66 -5.21
N GLY A 286 0.73 -11.48 -5.80
CA GLY A 286 0.94 -11.28 -7.23
C GLY A 286 -0.35 -11.11 -8.04
N GLN A 287 -0.19 -10.63 -9.27
CA GLN A 287 -1.31 -10.33 -10.16
C GLN A 287 -2.07 -11.60 -10.56
N GLU A 288 -1.37 -12.70 -10.82
CA GLU A 288 -1.99 -13.98 -11.16
C GLU A 288 -2.95 -14.46 -10.07
N TRP A 289 -2.55 -14.46 -8.80
CA TRP A 289 -3.41 -14.84 -7.67
C TRP A 289 -4.63 -13.94 -7.56
N LYS A 290 -4.46 -12.64 -7.77
CA LYS A 290 -5.53 -11.66 -7.73
C LYS A 290 -6.55 -11.86 -8.85
N GLU A 291 -6.12 -12.25 -10.05
CA GLU A 291 -6.96 -12.44 -11.23
C GLU A 291 -7.71 -13.79 -11.27
N GLN A 292 -7.28 -14.80 -10.53
CA GLN A 292 -7.83 -16.16 -10.59
C GLN A 292 -9.32 -16.27 -10.25
N ILE A 293 -9.96 -15.23 -9.77
CA ILE A 293 -11.41 -15.17 -9.54
C ILE A 293 -12.17 -14.43 -10.63
N SER A 294 -11.47 -13.89 -11.64
CA SER A 294 -12.11 -13.11 -12.69
C SER A 294 -12.80 -14.04 -13.69
N GLY A 295 -14.13 -13.91 -13.81
CA GLY A 295 -14.94 -14.70 -14.73
C GLY A 295 -15.46 -16.03 -14.19
N ASP A 296 -15.24 -16.33 -12.90
CA ASP A 296 -15.80 -17.50 -12.20
C ASP A 296 -17.17 -17.19 -11.57
#